data_850a0ea934b3867b4369cc44fc3ad79c
#
_entry.id   850a0ea934b3867b4369cc44fc3ad79c
#
_cell.length_a   1.000
_cell.length_b   1.000
_cell.length_c   1.000
_cell.angle_alpha   90.00
_cell.angle_beta   90.00
_cell.angle_gamma   90.00
#
_symmetry.space_group_name_H-M   'P 1'
#
loop_
_entity.id
_entity.type
_entity.pdbx_description
1 polymer ?
#
loop_
_entity_poly.entity_id
_entity_poly.type
_entity_poly.pdbx_seq_one_letter_code
_entity_poly.pdbx_strand_id
1 'polypeptide(L)'
;MATYGKGRGPKKSDGATLAACLAEARAGTPAPVYLLDGDAFLTGRAARELANLLVPEAERDLNVVELDAAASPAEVAAELATRGLFGGAGSRKVVLLAEPAFLASKEDGGEAFERAREAWAKGRQRDAARRLLALAAKAGWRAEELAADDGAPTAEDWQKELSVERADLGFVREAARWAVEKELKVSKDDASALDAALERGLPPGHVLVIAAGKVDGRLPLAKKLAAAGRRVSIGIEKDGPWDRERLVLRPILEALLAGTGKSVDAAAEARLGELVGEDARTLASEVAKLAAYVGDRKKIGVADVEALVTRVAEDPFFALGNAVEERDLARALGVVDRALADGAHPLMLLGMLAGSVRRLVVERERARRVVGDRRLASAREWEERVFPHVPDEESKGKKPYGFWMKYQASQRYERAALLRALCALAEADVAMKSGLDERPLLERVLWTLMAREDVTESAR
;
A
#
# COMPACT_ATOMS: atom_id res chain seq x y z
N MET A 1 23.81 32.62 -15.02
CA MET A 1 22.46 32.76 -14.40
C MET A 1 21.62 31.60 -14.94
N ALA A 2 21.50 30.52 -14.18
CA ALA A 2 20.68 29.38 -14.53
C ALA A 2 19.45 29.41 -13.62
N THR A 3 18.29 29.55 -14.23
CA THR A 3 16.98 29.61 -13.59
C THR A 3 16.69 28.28 -12.90
N TYR A 4 16.63 28.30 -11.59
CA TYR A 4 16.11 27.21 -10.77
C TYR A 4 14.68 26.87 -11.22
N GLY A 5 14.51 25.65 -11.68
CA GLY A 5 13.19 25.10 -11.98
C GLY A 5 12.32 25.13 -10.72
N LYS A 6 11.22 25.85 -10.81
CA LYS A 6 10.15 25.89 -9.80
C LYS A 6 9.77 24.47 -9.45
N GLY A 7 9.86 24.11 -8.18
CA GLY A 7 9.30 22.89 -7.64
C GLY A 7 7.86 22.75 -8.16
N ARG A 8 7.53 21.57 -8.67
CA ARG A 8 6.14 21.23 -8.98
C ARG A 8 5.39 21.29 -7.65
N GLY A 9 4.66 22.36 -7.45
CA GLY A 9 3.60 22.42 -6.46
C GLY A 9 2.63 21.24 -6.67
N PRO A 10 1.83 20.88 -5.67
CA PRO A 10 0.89 19.79 -5.78
C PRO A 10 0.12 19.95 -7.08
N LYS A 11 0.11 18.92 -7.92
CA LYS A 11 -0.76 18.90 -9.10
C LYS A 11 -2.17 19.12 -8.55
N LYS A 12 -2.73 20.31 -8.80
CA LYS A 12 -4.18 20.50 -8.66
C LYS A 12 -4.80 19.34 -9.45
N SER A 13 -5.36 18.39 -8.74
CA SER A 13 -6.20 17.37 -9.37
C SER A 13 -7.37 18.15 -9.96
N ASP A 14 -7.54 18.14 -11.28
CA ASP A 14 -8.78 18.55 -11.93
C ASP A 14 -9.93 17.59 -11.57
N GLY A 15 -9.78 16.80 -10.51
CA GLY A 15 -10.72 15.83 -9.98
C GLY A 15 -11.67 16.45 -8.95
N ALA A 16 -12.89 16.00 -8.94
CA ALA A 16 -13.85 16.31 -7.88
C ALA A 16 -13.31 15.86 -6.52
N THR A 17 -13.59 16.64 -5.48
CA THR A 17 -13.26 16.22 -4.09
C THR A 17 -14.34 15.28 -3.57
N LEU A 18 -13.98 14.40 -2.61
CA LEU A 18 -14.96 13.53 -1.94
C LEU A 18 -16.10 14.37 -1.30
N ALA A 19 -15.76 15.48 -0.66
CA ALA A 19 -16.73 16.39 -0.07
C ALA A 19 -17.75 16.93 -1.10
N ALA A 20 -17.29 17.28 -2.29
CA ALA A 20 -18.17 17.72 -3.37
C ALA A 20 -19.11 16.58 -3.84
N CYS A 21 -18.58 15.36 -3.99
CA CYS A 21 -19.37 14.20 -4.35
C CYS A 21 -20.46 13.86 -3.31
N LEU A 22 -20.11 13.93 -2.02
CA LEU A 22 -21.07 13.73 -0.93
C LEU A 22 -22.12 14.84 -0.90
N ALA A 23 -21.74 16.08 -1.20
CA ALA A 23 -22.69 17.20 -1.30
C ALA A 23 -23.67 17.03 -2.49
N GLU A 24 -23.17 16.62 -3.67
CA GLU A 24 -23.99 16.28 -4.84
C GLU A 24 -25.01 15.15 -4.52
N ALA A 25 -24.54 14.11 -3.81
CA ALA A 25 -25.39 12.99 -3.38
C ALA A 25 -26.49 13.46 -2.43
N ARG A 26 -26.18 14.31 -1.43
CA ARG A 26 -27.15 14.89 -0.48
C ARG A 26 -28.15 15.83 -1.18
N ALA A 27 -27.69 16.59 -2.18
CA ALA A 27 -28.57 17.47 -2.97
C ALA A 27 -29.49 16.72 -3.92
N GLY A 28 -29.37 15.42 -4.04
CA GLY A 28 -30.20 14.60 -4.92
C GLY A 28 -29.80 14.62 -6.39
N THR A 29 -28.65 15.17 -6.73
CA THR A 29 -28.11 15.28 -8.10
C THR A 29 -26.78 14.54 -8.25
N PRO A 30 -26.73 13.21 -8.00
CA PRO A 30 -25.49 12.45 -8.10
C PRO A 30 -25.01 12.34 -9.54
N ALA A 31 -23.66 12.20 -9.69
CA ALA A 31 -23.09 11.75 -10.94
C ALA A 31 -23.45 10.28 -11.21
N PRO A 32 -23.54 9.86 -12.48
CA PRO A 32 -23.87 8.49 -12.83
C PRO A 32 -22.76 7.50 -12.46
N VAL A 33 -21.50 7.95 -12.39
CA VAL A 33 -20.33 7.12 -12.06
C VAL A 33 -19.45 7.85 -11.04
N TYR A 34 -19.03 7.12 -10.00
CA TYR A 34 -18.00 7.53 -9.06
C TYR A 34 -16.85 6.52 -9.12
N LEU A 35 -15.69 6.96 -9.57
CA LEU A 35 -14.44 6.18 -9.54
C LEU A 35 -13.56 6.72 -8.41
N LEU A 36 -13.54 6.01 -7.29
CA LEU A 36 -12.75 6.33 -6.10
C LEU A 36 -11.47 5.50 -6.14
N ASP A 37 -10.31 6.16 -6.24
CA ASP A 37 -9.02 5.47 -6.30
C ASP A 37 -8.05 6.00 -5.22
N GLY A 38 -7.15 5.14 -4.72
CA GLY A 38 -6.14 5.50 -3.73
C GLY A 38 -5.94 4.48 -2.61
N ASP A 39 -6.23 4.83 -1.36
CA ASP A 39 -6.18 3.88 -0.26
C ASP A 39 -7.43 2.99 -0.24
N ALA A 40 -7.24 1.67 -0.27
CA ALA A 40 -8.34 0.70 -0.38
C ALA A 40 -9.35 0.76 0.79
N PHE A 41 -8.88 1.08 2.00
CA PHE A 41 -9.75 1.22 3.16
C PHE A 41 -10.59 2.49 3.07
N LEU A 42 -9.97 3.62 2.71
CA LEU A 42 -10.64 4.92 2.60
C LEU A 42 -11.61 4.96 1.42
N THR A 43 -11.23 4.41 0.27
CA THR A 43 -12.11 4.33 -0.92
C THR A 43 -13.32 3.45 -0.66
N GLY A 44 -13.13 2.29 -0.01
CA GLY A 44 -14.24 1.41 0.38
C GLY A 44 -15.20 2.06 1.39
N ARG A 45 -14.68 2.82 2.35
CA ARG A 45 -15.51 3.58 3.29
C ARG A 45 -16.30 4.69 2.60
N ALA A 46 -15.64 5.46 1.73
CA ALA A 46 -16.29 6.54 0.98
C ALA A 46 -17.37 6.02 0.03
N ALA A 47 -17.14 4.87 -0.60
CA ALA A 47 -18.10 4.23 -1.47
C ALA A 47 -19.39 3.79 -0.72
N ARG A 48 -19.23 3.22 0.47
CA ARG A 48 -20.37 2.86 1.33
C ARG A 48 -21.12 4.11 1.82
N GLU A 49 -20.39 5.18 2.17
CA GLU A 49 -21.02 6.46 2.56
C GLU A 49 -21.84 7.04 1.40
N LEU A 50 -21.31 7.04 0.18
CA LEU A 50 -22.05 7.45 -1.02
C LEU A 50 -23.29 6.59 -1.23
N ALA A 51 -23.17 5.26 -1.17
CA ALA A 51 -24.31 4.36 -1.32
C ALA A 51 -25.40 4.62 -0.28
N ASN A 52 -25.00 4.83 0.98
CA ASN A 52 -25.92 5.13 2.09
C ASN A 52 -26.63 6.47 1.95
N LEU A 53 -26.01 7.46 1.31
CA LEU A 53 -26.65 8.76 1.03
C LEU A 53 -27.58 8.69 -0.18
N LEU A 54 -27.26 7.84 -1.16
CA LEU A 54 -28.01 7.71 -2.40
C LEU A 54 -29.27 6.87 -2.26
N VAL A 55 -29.26 5.88 -1.35
CA VAL A 55 -30.37 4.94 -1.14
C VAL A 55 -30.85 5.02 0.31
N PRO A 56 -32.16 5.24 0.54
CA PRO A 56 -32.77 5.22 1.88
C PRO A 56 -32.54 3.88 2.58
N GLU A 57 -32.38 3.89 3.90
CA GLU A 57 -32.05 2.70 4.68
C GLU A 57 -33.00 1.52 4.44
N ALA A 58 -34.30 1.79 4.37
CA ALA A 58 -35.32 0.78 4.13
C ALA A 58 -35.25 0.10 2.74
N GLU A 59 -34.52 0.71 1.79
CA GLU A 59 -34.41 0.22 0.42
C GLU A 59 -33.02 -0.36 0.08
N ARG A 60 -32.05 -0.26 1.00
CA ARG A 60 -30.65 -0.61 0.73
C ARG A 60 -30.45 -2.06 0.34
N ASP A 61 -31.12 -2.98 1.04
CA ASP A 61 -31.00 -4.42 0.79
C ASP A 61 -31.43 -4.83 -0.63
N LEU A 62 -32.25 -4.00 -1.27
CA LEU A 62 -32.80 -4.28 -2.62
C LEU A 62 -32.17 -3.41 -3.72
N ASN A 63 -31.70 -2.23 -3.37
CA ASN A 63 -31.27 -1.23 -4.32
C ASN A 63 -29.76 -0.91 -4.24
N VAL A 64 -29.02 -1.47 -3.28
CA VAL A 64 -27.56 -1.45 -3.26
C VAL A 64 -27.06 -2.85 -3.57
N VAL A 65 -26.49 -3.03 -4.75
CA VAL A 65 -25.96 -4.32 -5.19
C VAL A 65 -24.43 -4.26 -5.09
N GLU A 66 -23.87 -5.03 -4.17
CA GLU A 66 -22.42 -5.19 -4.06
C GLU A 66 -21.98 -6.33 -4.98
N LEU A 67 -21.13 -6.00 -5.95
CA LEU A 67 -20.51 -7.00 -6.83
C LEU A 67 -19.13 -7.42 -6.30
N ASP A 68 -18.79 -8.66 -6.55
CA ASP A 68 -17.50 -9.22 -6.27
C ASP A 68 -16.37 -8.48 -7.02
N ALA A 69 -15.21 -8.35 -6.38
CA ALA A 69 -14.01 -7.78 -7.01
C ALA A 69 -13.56 -8.51 -8.28
N ALA A 70 -13.94 -9.77 -8.44
CA ALA A 70 -13.71 -10.57 -9.64
C ALA A 70 -14.85 -10.48 -10.68
N ALA A 71 -15.85 -9.63 -10.44
CA ALA A 71 -16.90 -9.40 -11.42
C ALA A 71 -16.31 -8.82 -12.72
N SER A 72 -16.72 -9.38 -13.85
CA SER A 72 -16.29 -8.92 -15.16
C SER A 72 -16.99 -7.60 -15.54
N PRO A 73 -16.43 -6.81 -16.46
CA PRO A 73 -17.11 -5.63 -17.00
C PRO A 73 -18.51 -5.96 -17.57
N ALA A 74 -18.69 -7.14 -18.13
CA ALA A 74 -19.98 -7.60 -18.67
C ALA A 74 -21.01 -7.86 -17.55
N GLU A 75 -20.60 -8.45 -16.41
CA GLU A 75 -21.47 -8.62 -15.24
C GLU A 75 -21.88 -7.28 -14.64
N VAL A 76 -20.95 -6.31 -14.55
CA VAL A 76 -21.27 -4.94 -14.11
C VAL A 76 -22.28 -4.28 -15.05
N ALA A 77 -22.10 -4.40 -16.36
CA ALA A 77 -23.02 -3.85 -17.35
C ALA A 77 -24.40 -4.51 -17.27
N ALA A 78 -24.46 -5.83 -17.09
CA ALA A 78 -25.72 -6.56 -16.94
C ALA A 78 -26.48 -6.12 -15.69
N GLU A 79 -25.75 -5.94 -14.55
CA GLU A 79 -26.37 -5.48 -13.32
C GLU A 79 -26.87 -4.03 -13.42
N LEU A 80 -26.14 -3.17 -14.11
CA LEU A 80 -26.57 -1.80 -14.39
C LEU A 80 -27.78 -1.73 -15.34
N ALA A 81 -28.01 -2.75 -16.18
CA ALA A 81 -29.17 -2.82 -17.06
C ALA A 81 -30.43 -3.35 -16.36
N THR A 82 -30.31 -4.04 -15.23
CA THR A 82 -31.45 -4.56 -14.46
C THR A 82 -32.13 -3.43 -13.69
N ARG A 83 -33.46 -3.35 -13.76
CA ARG A 83 -34.22 -2.39 -12.94
C ARG A 83 -34.30 -2.90 -11.49
N GLY A 84 -34.30 -1.97 -10.53
CA GLY A 84 -34.61 -2.31 -9.13
C GLY A 84 -36.02 -2.93 -9.03
N LEU A 85 -36.13 -4.00 -8.23
CA LEU A 85 -37.40 -4.75 -8.07
C LEU A 85 -38.53 -3.92 -7.42
N PHE A 86 -38.14 -2.96 -6.58
CA PHE A 86 -39.08 -2.10 -5.87
C PHE A 86 -38.58 -0.64 -5.93
N GLY A 87 -39.30 0.18 -6.68
CA GLY A 87 -38.98 1.59 -6.75
C GLY A 87 -40.07 2.38 -7.40
N GLY A 88 -40.68 3.30 -6.65
CA GLY A 88 -41.52 4.36 -7.22
C GLY A 88 -40.70 5.31 -8.11
N ALA A 89 -41.36 6.23 -8.80
CA ALA A 89 -40.66 7.28 -9.53
C ALA A 89 -39.72 8.06 -8.59
N GLY A 90 -38.39 7.83 -8.74
CA GLY A 90 -37.36 8.44 -7.88
C GLY A 90 -36.48 7.48 -7.10
N SER A 91 -36.77 6.17 -7.04
CA SER A 91 -35.90 5.17 -6.46
C SER A 91 -34.59 5.05 -7.22
N ARG A 92 -33.46 4.99 -6.48
CA ARG A 92 -32.12 4.84 -7.05
C ARG A 92 -31.59 3.44 -6.83
N LYS A 93 -30.87 2.93 -7.83
CA LYS A 93 -30.11 1.70 -7.73
C LYS A 93 -28.61 2.03 -7.74
N VAL A 94 -27.90 1.55 -6.74
CA VAL A 94 -26.43 1.71 -6.64
C VAL A 94 -25.78 0.35 -6.88
N VAL A 95 -24.92 0.28 -7.89
CA VAL A 95 -24.03 -0.86 -8.10
C VAL A 95 -22.67 -0.49 -7.50
N LEU A 96 -22.30 -1.18 -6.43
CA LEU A 96 -21.05 -0.99 -5.70
C LEU A 96 -20.05 -2.07 -6.09
N LEU A 97 -18.88 -1.66 -6.54
CA LEU A 97 -17.80 -2.56 -6.94
C LEU A 97 -16.52 -2.21 -6.19
N ALA A 98 -16.03 -3.15 -5.40
CA ALA A 98 -14.80 -2.98 -4.62
C ALA A 98 -13.63 -3.76 -5.25
N GLU A 99 -12.50 -3.06 -5.44
CA GLU A 99 -11.23 -3.63 -5.93
C GLU A 99 -11.34 -4.43 -7.23
N PRO A 100 -11.94 -3.87 -8.31
CA PRO A 100 -12.14 -4.61 -9.55
C PRO A 100 -10.81 -5.00 -10.21
N ALA A 101 -10.64 -6.29 -10.46
CA ALA A 101 -9.43 -6.83 -11.07
C ALA A 101 -9.15 -6.24 -12.47
N PHE A 102 -10.18 -5.87 -13.22
CA PHE A 102 -10.05 -5.33 -14.57
C PHE A 102 -9.54 -3.87 -14.64
N LEU A 103 -9.46 -3.15 -13.50
CA LEU A 103 -8.85 -1.82 -13.41
C LEU A 103 -7.44 -1.82 -12.84
N ALA A 104 -6.98 -2.95 -12.29
CA ALA A 104 -5.63 -3.09 -11.76
C ALA A 104 -4.60 -3.24 -12.90
N SER A 105 -3.39 -2.72 -12.69
CA SER A 105 -2.30 -2.91 -13.64
C SER A 105 -1.78 -4.36 -13.61
N LYS A 106 -1.09 -4.78 -14.69
CA LYS A 106 -0.41 -6.08 -14.70
C LYS A 106 0.71 -6.17 -13.65
N GLU A 107 1.31 -5.03 -13.30
CA GLU A 107 2.38 -4.93 -12.31
C GLU A 107 1.91 -5.25 -10.87
N ASP A 108 0.59 -5.20 -10.62
CA ASP A 108 -0.01 -5.53 -9.33
C ASP A 108 -0.41 -7.03 -9.22
N GLY A 109 0.09 -7.88 -10.11
CA GLY A 109 -0.26 -9.31 -10.17
C GLY A 109 0.09 -10.07 -8.88
N GLY A 110 1.23 -9.77 -8.25
CA GLY A 110 1.64 -10.37 -6.98
C GLY A 110 0.63 -10.13 -5.85
N GLU A 111 0.17 -8.89 -5.69
CA GLU A 111 -0.86 -8.54 -4.70
C GLU A 111 -2.20 -9.22 -4.98
N ALA A 112 -2.62 -9.25 -6.25
CA ALA A 112 -3.86 -9.91 -6.67
C ALA A 112 -3.80 -11.43 -6.40
N PHE A 113 -2.66 -12.05 -6.65
CA PHE A 113 -2.41 -13.45 -6.37
C PHE A 113 -2.50 -13.77 -4.87
N GLU A 114 -1.83 -12.98 -4.02
CA GLU A 114 -1.88 -13.17 -2.56
C GLU A 114 -3.29 -12.99 -2.00
N ARG A 115 -4.05 -12.03 -2.49
CA ARG A 115 -5.47 -11.86 -2.11
C ARG A 115 -6.33 -13.08 -2.49
N ALA A 116 -6.08 -13.68 -3.66
CA ALA A 116 -6.76 -14.91 -4.06
C ALA A 116 -6.39 -16.08 -3.13
N ARG A 117 -5.11 -16.24 -2.80
CA ARG A 117 -4.61 -17.27 -1.89
C ARG A 117 -5.16 -17.11 -0.48
N GLU A 118 -5.20 -15.87 0.06
CA GLU A 118 -5.82 -15.61 1.35
C GLU A 118 -7.32 -15.91 1.38
N ALA A 119 -8.05 -15.59 0.30
CA ALA A 119 -9.46 -15.90 0.20
C ALA A 119 -9.69 -17.40 0.21
N TRP A 120 -8.83 -18.18 -0.45
CA TRP A 120 -8.85 -19.64 -0.45
C TRP A 120 -8.62 -20.20 0.97
N ALA A 121 -7.58 -19.75 1.65
CA ALA A 121 -7.26 -20.16 3.01
C ALA A 121 -8.39 -19.84 4.02
N LYS A 122 -9.17 -18.79 3.77
CA LYS A 122 -10.34 -18.40 4.57
C LYS A 122 -11.64 -19.14 4.16
N GLY A 123 -11.56 -20.16 3.31
CA GLY A 123 -12.71 -20.96 2.86
C GLY A 123 -13.63 -20.27 1.83
N ARG A 124 -13.26 -19.08 1.31
CA ARG A 124 -14.00 -18.37 0.28
C ARG A 124 -13.61 -18.84 -1.12
N GLN A 125 -13.85 -20.14 -1.38
CA GLN A 125 -13.35 -20.81 -2.58
C GLN A 125 -13.81 -20.16 -3.89
N ARG A 126 -15.09 -19.74 -3.97
CA ARG A 126 -15.64 -19.11 -5.18
C ARG A 126 -14.99 -17.75 -5.48
N ASP A 127 -14.81 -16.93 -4.47
CA ASP A 127 -14.13 -15.62 -4.59
C ASP A 127 -12.66 -15.82 -4.98
N ALA A 128 -11.97 -16.73 -4.31
CA ALA A 128 -10.57 -17.05 -4.57
C ALA A 128 -10.34 -17.55 -6.02
N ALA A 129 -11.15 -18.51 -6.47
CA ALA A 129 -11.05 -19.07 -7.80
C ALA A 129 -11.34 -18.02 -8.89
N ARG A 130 -12.36 -17.17 -8.70
CA ARG A 130 -12.66 -16.06 -9.62
C ARG A 130 -11.50 -15.09 -9.72
N ARG A 131 -10.90 -14.67 -8.60
CA ARG A 131 -9.74 -13.75 -8.57
C ARG A 131 -8.54 -14.36 -9.29
N LEU A 132 -8.24 -15.63 -9.02
CA LEU A 132 -7.15 -16.34 -9.66
C LEU A 132 -7.35 -16.40 -11.19
N LEU A 133 -8.54 -16.80 -11.64
CA LEU A 133 -8.84 -16.92 -13.06
C LEU A 133 -8.88 -15.56 -13.77
N ALA A 134 -9.38 -14.50 -13.11
CA ALA A 134 -9.34 -13.14 -13.64
C ALA A 134 -7.89 -12.63 -13.81
N LEU A 135 -7.01 -13.00 -12.88
CA LEU A 135 -5.58 -12.70 -13.00
C LEU A 135 -4.93 -13.48 -14.14
N ALA A 136 -5.17 -14.79 -14.21
CA ALA A 136 -4.65 -15.69 -15.24
C ALA A 136 -5.13 -15.31 -16.66
N ALA A 137 -6.37 -14.83 -16.79
CA ALA A 137 -6.92 -14.36 -18.06
C ALA A 137 -6.13 -13.17 -18.66
N LYS A 138 -5.44 -12.36 -17.83
CA LYS A 138 -4.55 -11.27 -18.30
C LYS A 138 -3.34 -11.81 -19.07
N ALA A 139 -2.89 -13.04 -18.75
CA ALA A 139 -1.86 -13.77 -19.50
C ALA A 139 -2.43 -14.65 -20.61
N GLY A 140 -3.75 -14.71 -20.75
CA GLY A 140 -4.43 -15.54 -21.74
C GLY A 140 -4.64 -17.01 -21.30
N TRP A 141 -4.37 -17.34 -20.03
CA TRP A 141 -4.51 -18.71 -19.53
C TRP A 141 -5.94 -19.03 -19.12
N ARG A 142 -6.35 -20.28 -19.38
CA ARG A 142 -7.70 -20.79 -19.06
C ARG A 142 -7.67 -21.66 -17.81
N ALA A 143 -8.84 -21.85 -17.21
CA ALA A 143 -9.00 -22.69 -16.03
C ALA A 143 -8.52 -24.13 -16.26
N GLU A 144 -8.83 -24.69 -17.44
CA GLU A 144 -8.44 -26.06 -17.81
C GLU A 144 -6.93 -26.19 -17.94
N GLU A 145 -6.23 -25.18 -18.44
CA GLU A 145 -4.77 -25.15 -18.56
C GLU A 145 -4.10 -25.09 -17.18
N LEU A 146 -4.65 -24.30 -16.27
CA LEU A 146 -4.16 -24.21 -14.88
C LEU A 146 -4.45 -25.45 -14.05
N ALA A 147 -5.52 -26.17 -14.37
CA ALA A 147 -5.93 -27.40 -13.68
C ALA A 147 -5.15 -28.64 -14.16
N ALA A 148 -4.46 -28.55 -15.29
CA ALA A 148 -3.74 -29.65 -15.91
C ALA A 148 -2.53 -30.10 -15.06
N ASP A 149 -2.20 -31.39 -15.15
CA ASP A 149 -1.00 -31.93 -14.51
C ASP A 149 0.25 -31.67 -15.35
N ASP A 150 0.11 -31.70 -16.67
CA ASP A 150 1.17 -31.44 -17.64
C ASP A 150 0.86 -30.22 -18.49
N GLY A 151 1.87 -29.40 -18.76
CA GLY A 151 1.74 -28.21 -19.62
C GLY A 151 1.10 -26.98 -18.92
N ALA A 152 0.84 -27.04 -17.63
CA ALA A 152 0.38 -25.87 -16.87
C ALA A 152 1.49 -24.82 -16.78
N PRO A 153 1.13 -23.51 -16.70
CA PRO A 153 2.09 -22.43 -16.52
C PRO A 153 2.95 -22.64 -15.27
N THR A 154 4.27 -22.45 -15.46
CA THR A 154 5.28 -22.62 -14.41
C THR A 154 5.36 -21.38 -13.52
N ALA A 155 6.07 -21.45 -12.39
CA ALA A 155 6.31 -20.32 -11.54
C ALA A 155 7.05 -19.18 -12.27
N GLU A 156 7.93 -19.52 -13.24
CA GLU A 156 8.63 -18.55 -14.09
C GLU A 156 7.66 -17.84 -15.04
N ASP A 157 6.66 -18.53 -15.58
CA ASP A 157 5.63 -17.93 -16.42
C ASP A 157 4.76 -16.95 -15.62
N TRP A 158 4.38 -17.31 -14.38
CA TRP A 158 3.67 -16.42 -13.47
C TRP A 158 4.48 -15.15 -13.15
N GLN A 159 5.76 -15.28 -12.92
CA GLN A 159 6.65 -14.13 -12.69
C GLN A 159 6.75 -13.24 -13.93
N LYS A 160 7.00 -13.85 -15.11
CA LYS A 160 7.23 -13.14 -16.35
C LYS A 160 5.98 -12.42 -16.86
N GLU A 161 4.84 -13.10 -16.89
CA GLU A 161 3.62 -12.58 -17.52
C GLU A 161 2.77 -11.74 -16.56
N LEU A 162 2.79 -12.04 -15.25
CA LEU A 162 1.91 -11.45 -14.25
C LEU A 162 2.63 -10.84 -13.04
N SER A 163 3.97 -10.78 -13.04
CA SER A 163 4.79 -10.23 -11.95
C SER A 163 4.54 -10.89 -10.58
N VAL A 164 4.19 -12.19 -10.58
CA VAL A 164 4.00 -13.00 -9.36
C VAL A 164 5.32 -13.68 -9.03
N GLU A 165 6.10 -13.13 -8.09
CA GLU A 165 7.46 -13.61 -7.77
C GLU A 165 7.49 -15.02 -7.17
N ARG A 166 6.44 -15.43 -6.45
CA ARG A 166 6.34 -16.73 -5.77
C ARG A 166 4.95 -17.31 -5.93
N ALA A 167 4.67 -17.83 -7.13
CA ALA A 167 3.40 -18.50 -7.37
C ALA A 167 3.31 -19.85 -6.62
N ASP A 168 2.31 -19.97 -5.75
CA ASP A 168 1.95 -21.25 -5.12
C ASP A 168 1.16 -22.10 -6.13
N LEU A 169 1.88 -22.93 -6.88
CA LEU A 169 1.29 -23.79 -7.91
C LEU A 169 0.35 -24.85 -7.35
N GLY A 170 0.49 -25.22 -6.07
CA GLY A 170 -0.44 -26.11 -5.37
C GLY A 170 -1.81 -25.46 -5.26
N PHE A 171 -1.86 -24.25 -4.70
CA PHE A 171 -3.07 -23.43 -4.63
C PHE A 171 -3.67 -23.16 -6.03
N VAL A 172 -2.84 -22.79 -7.01
CA VAL A 172 -3.31 -22.52 -8.38
C VAL A 172 -4.07 -23.72 -8.93
N ARG A 173 -3.48 -24.92 -8.82
CA ARG A 173 -4.07 -26.15 -9.35
C ARG A 173 -5.35 -26.54 -8.64
N GLU A 174 -5.37 -26.45 -7.30
CA GLU A 174 -6.58 -26.74 -6.51
C GLU A 174 -7.73 -25.78 -6.84
N ALA A 175 -7.47 -24.49 -6.88
CA ALA A 175 -8.46 -23.47 -7.18
C ALA A 175 -8.99 -23.58 -8.63
N ALA A 176 -8.11 -23.88 -9.58
CA ALA A 176 -8.49 -24.08 -10.98
C ALA A 176 -9.33 -25.36 -11.16
N ARG A 177 -8.97 -26.49 -10.54
CA ARG A 177 -9.78 -27.71 -10.56
C ARG A 177 -11.16 -27.50 -9.95
N TRP A 178 -11.22 -26.80 -8.82
CA TRP A 178 -12.49 -26.43 -8.20
C TRP A 178 -13.34 -25.56 -9.14
N ALA A 179 -12.71 -24.60 -9.84
CA ALA A 179 -13.40 -23.74 -10.79
C ALA A 179 -13.97 -24.51 -11.99
N VAL A 180 -13.20 -25.47 -12.54
CA VAL A 180 -13.63 -26.35 -13.62
C VAL A 180 -14.79 -27.24 -13.16
N GLU A 181 -14.67 -27.87 -11.97
CA GLU A 181 -15.73 -28.70 -11.39
C GLU A 181 -17.07 -27.95 -11.19
N LYS A 182 -16.98 -26.68 -10.79
CA LYS A 182 -18.14 -25.80 -10.56
C LYS A 182 -18.58 -25.03 -11.79
N GLU A 183 -18.03 -25.34 -12.97
CA GLU A 183 -18.32 -24.66 -14.25
C GLU A 183 -18.20 -23.13 -14.15
N LEU A 184 -17.20 -22.66 -13.40
CA LEU A 184 -17.02 -21.23 -13.11
C LEU A 184 -16.58 -20.53 -14.40
N LYS A 185 -17.49 -19.83 -15.06
CA LYS A 185 -17.16 -19.02 -16.22
C LYS A 185 -16.57 -17.68 -15.77
N VAL A 186 -15.29 -17.46 -16.03
CA VAL A 186 -14.69 -16.12 -16.04
C VAL A 186 -14.67 -15.69 -17.49
N SER A 187 -15.51 -14.73 -17.86
CA SER A 187 -15.48 -14.18 -19.21
C SER A 187 -14.12 -13.48 -19.39
N LYS A 188 -13.56 -13.53 -20.61
CA LYS A 188 -12.45 -12.63 -20.99
C LYS A 188 -12.84 -11.22 -20.57
N ASP A 189 -11.87 -10.41 -20.14
CA ASP A 189 -12.05 -8.98 -19.81
C ASP A 189 -12.54 -8.20 -21.05
N ASP A 190 -13.71 -8.56 -21.53
CA ASP A 190 -14.38 -7.85 -22.60
C ASP A 190 -15.05 -6.63 -21.99
N ALA A 191 -14.33 -5.52 -22.01
CA ALA A 191 -14.83 -4.23 -21.55
C ALA A 191 -15.95 -3.69 -22.47
N SER A 192 -16.24 -4.32 -23.62
CA SER A 192 -17.13 -3.80 -24.63
C SER A 192 -18.56 -3.58 -24.13
N ALA A 193 -19.07 -4.47 -23.28
CA ALA A 193 -20.41 -4.36 -22.74
C ALA A 193 -20.54 -3.16 -21.78
N LEU A 194 -19.56 -2.97 -20.90
CA LEU A 194 -19.53 -1.82 -19.98
C LEU A 194 -19.23 -0.52 -20.72
N ASP A 195 -18.34 -0.55 -21.70
CA ASP A 195 -18.07 0.59 -22.59
C ASP A 195 -19.35 1.06 -23.30
N ALA A 196 -20.10 0.13 -23.90
CA ALA A 196 -21.36 0.44 -24.57
C ALA A 196 -22.42 0.96 -23.58
N ALA A 197 -22.45 0.47 -22.35
CA ALA A 197 -23.35 0.99 -21.32
C ALA A 197 -23.02 2.44 -20.93
N LEU A 198 -21.72 2.74 -20.77
CA LEU A 198 -21.23 4.09 -20.45
C LEU A 198 -21.49 5.08 -21.61
N GLU A 199 -21.30 4.66 -22.87
CA GLU A 199 -21.55 5.49 -24.06
C GLU A 199 -23.04 5.81 -24.25
N ARG A 200 -23.92 4.86 -23.95
CA ARG A 200 -25.38 5.08 -23.99
C ARG A 200 -25.89 5.92 -22.81
N GLY A 201 -25.10 6.07 -21.77
CA GLY A 201 -25.51 6.59 -20.48
C GLY A 201 -26.21 5.53 -19.64
N LEU A 202 -26.01 5.61 -18.31
CA LEU A 202 -26.69 4.71 -17.37
C LEU A 202 -28.21 4.99 -17.33
N PRO A 203 -29.04 3.98 -17.05
CA PRO A 203 -30.45 4.20 -16.86
C PRO A 203 -30.74 5.26 -15.79
N PRO A 204 -31.80 6.07 -15.93
CA PRO A 204 -32.15 7.07 -14.93
C PRO A 204 -32.26 6.46 -13.53
N GLY A 205 -31.64 7.10 -12.55
CA GLY A 205 -31.62 6.62 -11.17
C GLY A 205 -30.56 5.54 -10.85
N HIS A 206 -29.80 5.04 -11.84
CA HIS A 206 -28.71 4.11 -11.61
C HIS A 206 -27.40 4.85 -11.39
N VAL A 207 -26.62 4.39 -10.39
CA VAL A 207 -25.31 4.95 -10.06
C VAL A 207 -24.31 3.80 -9.91
N LEU A 208 -23.18 3.91 -10.58
CA LEU A 208 -22.04 3.00 -10.43
C LEU A 208 -21.03 3.63 -9.49
N VAL A 209 -20.70 2.95 -8.40
CA VAL A 209 -19.67 3.38 -7.46
C VAL A 209 -18.54 2.33 -7.44
N ILE A 210 -17.37 2.73 -7.85
CA ILE A 210 -16.17 1.88 -7.89
C ILE A 210 -15.18 2.37 -6.84
N ALA A 211 -14.78 1.49 -5.92
CA ALA A 211 -13.71 1.72 -4.94
C ALA A 211 -12.51 0.86 -5.31
N ALA A 212 -11.35 1.47 -5.55
CA ALA A 212 -10.15 0.74 -5.90
C ALA A 212 -8.91 1.33 -5.21
N GLY A 213 -8.00 0.48 -4.73
CA GLY A 213 -6.73 0.90 -4.13
C GLY A 213 -5.79 1.50 -5.18
N LYS A 214 -5.70 0.86 -6.35
CA LYS A 214 -4.91 1.36 -7.48
C LYS A 214 -5.67 1.18 -8.79
N VAL A 215 -5.76 2.24 -9.56
CA VAL A 215 -6.36 2.23 -10.89
C VAL A 215 -5.29 2.57 -11.93
N ASP A 216 -5.08 1.69 -12.90
CA ASP A 216 -4.23 2.04 -14.04
C ASP A 216 -4.97 3.05 -14.95
N GLY A 217 -4.66 4.33 -14.76
CA GLY A 217 -5.26 5.41 -15.54
C GLY A 217 -4.93 5.39 -17.04
N ARG A 218 -4.05 4.49 -17.49
CA ARG A 218 -3.72 4.31 -18.92
C ARG A 218 -4.79 3.47 -19.62
N LEU A 219 -5.51 2.62 -18.87
CA LEU A 219 -6.56 1.75 -19.39
C LEU A 219 -7.66 2.57 -20.04
N PRO A 220 -8.12 2.20 -21.26
CA PRO A 220 -9.23 2.89 -21.94
C PRO A 220 -10.49 2.96 -21.09
N LEU A 221 -10.85 1.85 -20.43
CA LEU A 221 -12.03 1.77 -19.57
C LEU A 221 -11.93 2.71 -18.35
N ALA A 222 -10.76 2.83 -17.72
CA ALA A 222 -10.56 3.77 -16.61
C ALA A 222 -10.78 5.23 -17.04
N LYS A 223 -10.33 5.59 -18.26
CA LYS A 223 -10.56 6.92 -18.84
C LYS A 223 -12.03 7.17 -19.13
N LYS A 224 -12.75 6.17 -19.66
CA LYS A 224 -14.20 6.28 -19.94
C LYS A 224 -15.00 6.40 -18.66
N LEU A 225 -14.70 5.62 -17.62
CA LEU A 225 -15.33 5.72 -16.30
C LEU A 225 -15.15 7.12 -15.70
N ALA A 226 -13.92 7.65 -15.75
CA ALA A 226 -13.63 9.00 -15.28
C ALA A 226 -14.38 10.09 -16.06
N ALA A 227 -14.53 9.92 -17.38
CA ALA A 227 -15.24 10.85 -18.24
C ALA A 227 -16.78 10.77 -18.06
N ALA A 228 -17.31 9.59 -17.73
CA ALA A 228 -18.74 9.37 -17.50
C ALA A 228 -19.25 9.92 -16.16
N GLY A 229 -18.34 10.31 -15.23
CA GLY A 229 -18.76 10.77 -13.92
C GLY A 229 -17.72 11.56 -13.16
N ARG A 230 -17.44 11.12 -11.93
CA ARG A 230 -16.45 11.75 -11.02
C ARG A 230 -15.32 10.78 -10.71
N ARG A 231 -14.09 11.21 -10.90
CA ARG A 231 -12.92 10.51 -10.38
C ARG A 231 -12.39 11.26 -9.16
N VAL A 232 -12.21 10.53 -8.05
CA VAL A 232 -11.74 11.09 -6.77
C VAL A 232 -10.58 10.24 -6.27
N SER A 233 -9.42 10.85 -6.08
CA SER A 233 -8.28 10.18 -5.43
C SER A 233 -8.36 10.39 -3.92
N ILE A 234 -8.33 9.28 -3.16
CA ILE A 234 -8.50 9.29 -1.70
C ILE A 234 -7.32 8.57 -1.08
N GLY A 235 -6.44 9.31 -0.42
CA GLY A 235 -5.26 8.74 0.23
C GLY A 235 -4.60 9.74 1.16
N ILE A 236 -3.66 9.26 1.96
CA ILE A 236 -2.81 10.11 2.77
C ILE A 236 -1.77 10.74 1.84
N GLU A 237 -1.94 12.03 1.56
CA GLU A 237 -0.99 12.79 0.76
C GLU A 237 0.18 13.25 1.61
N LYS A 238 1.33 13.45 0.97
CA LYS A 238 2.52 14.05 1.56
C LYS A 238 2.74 15.42 0.96
N ASP A 239 2.96 16.41 1.81
CA ASP A 239 3.29 17.77 1.43
C ASP A 239 4.65 18.18 1.98
N GLY A 240 5.37 19.00 1.22
CA GLY A 240 6.68 19.52 1.57
C GLY A 240 7.82 18.97 0.73
N PRO A 241 9.03 19.52 0.91
CA PRO A 241 10.25 18.98 0.32
C PRO A 241 10.47 17.56 0.88
N TRP A 242 10.98 16.67 0.05
CA TRP A 242 11.19 15.23 0.36
C TRP A 242 11.99 14.95 1.66
N ASP A 243 12.79 15.90 2.14
CA ASP A 243 13.54 15.84 3.41
C ASP A 243 12.72 16.26 4.63
N ARG A 244 11.53 16.81 4.41
CA ARG A 244 10.60 17.32 5.43
C ARG A 244 9.15 17.08 5.03
N GLU A 245 8.87 15.95 4.38
CA GLU A 245 7.49 15.56 4.04
C GLU A 245 6.64 15.46 5.30
N ARG A 246 5.46 16.08 5.24
CA ARG A 246 4.43 15.98 6.28
C ARG A 246 3.20 15.30 5.70
N LEU A 247 2.59 14.44 6.48
CA LEU A 247 1.34 13.82 6.10
C LEU A 247 0.21 14.86 6.14
N VAL A 248 -0.56 14.94 5.07
CA VAL A 248 -1.75 15.81 4.99
C VAL A 248 -2.94 14.98 5.47
N LEU A 249 -3.22 15.03 6.76
CA LEU A 249 -4.29 14.23 7.38
C LEU A 249 -5.62 14.96 7.45
N ARG A 250 -5.62 16.28 7.34
CA ARG A 250 -6.81 17.12 7.53
C ARG A 250 -8.05 16.63 6.75
N PRO A 251 -7.99 16.39 5.43
CA PRO A 251 -9.17 15.96 4.69
C PRO A 251 -9.74 14.62 5.17
N ILE A 252 -8.85 13.71 5.58
CA ILE A 252 -9.22 12.38 6.07
C ILE A 252 -9.82 12.48 7.47
N LEU A 253 -9.22 13.28 8.36
CA LEU A 253 -9.74 13.50 9.71
C LEU A 253 -11.12 14.14 9.69
N GLU A 254 -11.36 15.11 8.81
CA GLU A 254 -12.67 15.71 8.59
C GLU A 254 -13.70 14.70 8.12
N ALA A 255 -13.34 13.83 7.17
CA ALA A 255 -14.19 12.75 6.70
C ALA A 255 -14.46 11.70 7.79
N LEU A 256 -13.44 11.33 8.59
CA LEU A 256 -13.59 10.37 9.69
C LEU A 256 -14.49 10.88 10.83
N LEU A 257 -14.48 12.19 11.08
CA LEU A 257 -15.25 12.85 12.12
C LEU A 257 -16.58 13.43 11.62
N ALA A 258 -16.88 13.28 10.32
CA ALA A 258 -18.14 13.75 9.76
C ALA A 258 -19.34 13.21 10.55
N GLY A 259 -20.30 14.09 10.87
CA GLY A 259 -21.49 13.74 11.67
C GLY A 259 -21.27 13.67 13.18
N THR A 260 -20.02 13.67 13.69
CA THR A 260 -19.75 13.67 15.14
C THR A 260 -19.77 15.06 15.79
N GLY A 261 -19.69 16.11 14.98
CA GLY A 261 -19.55 17.50 15.44
C GLY A 261 -18.18 17.79 16.09
N LYS A 262 -17.20 16.93 15.91
CA LYS A 262 -15.85 17.04 16.47
C LYS A 262 -14.82 17.45 15.43
N SER A 263 -13.70 18.01 15.90
CA SER A 263 -12.55 18.38 15.06
C SER A 263 -11.24 18.09 15.80
N VAL A 264 -10.16 17.92 15.04
CA VAL A 264 -8.79 17.74 15.56
C VAL A 264 -8.04 19.05 15.38
N ASP A 265 -7.31 19.52 16.41
CA ASP A 265 -6.46 20.70 16.25
C ASP A 265 -5.18 20.39 15.44
N ALA A 266 -4.51 21.42 14.95
CA ALA A 266 -3.36 21.26 14.07
C ALA A 266 -2.16 20.56 14.76
N ALA A 267 -1.99 20.76 16.06
CA ALA A 267 -0.92 20.12 16.81
C ALA A 267 -1.23 18.63 17.08
N ALA A 268 -2.50 18.31 17.37
CA ALA A 268 -2.97 16.92 17.49
C ALA A 268 -2.91 16.18 16.14
N GLU A 269 -3.23 16.84 15.03
CA GLU A 269 -3.07 16.29 13.68
C GLU A 269 -1.62 15.92 13.38
N ALA A 270 -0.68 16.83 13.65
CA ALA A 270 0.74 16.56 13.48
C ALA A 270 1.19 15.38 14.34
N ARG A 271 0.75 15.34 15.60
CA ARG A 271 1.09 14.27 16.53
C ARG A 271 0.50 12.91 16.12
N LEU A 272 -0.71 12.89 15.61
CA LEU A 272 -1.32 11.68 15.01
C LEU A 272 -0.50 11.17 13.83
N GLY A 273 -0.05 12.05 12.95
CA GLY A 273 0.80 11.68 11.82
C GLY A 273 2.13 11.05 12.25
N GLU A 274 2.74 11.55 13.34
CA GLU A 274 3.97 10.99 13.90
C GLU A 274 3.75 9.61 14.56
N LEU A 275 2.60 9.39 15.17
CA LEU A 275 2.31 8.17 15.92
C LEU A 275 1.75 7.05 15.05
N VAL A 276 0.89 7.38 14.09
CA VAL A 276 0.14 6.41 13.26
C VAL A 276 0.80 6.21 11.88
N GLY A 277 1.48 7.23 11.34
CA GLY A 277 2.09 7.16 10.02
C GLY A 277 1.05 7.14 8.88
N GLU A 278 1.32 6.34 7.83
CA GLU A 278 0.52 6.30 6.60
C GLU A 278 -0.60 5.25 6.62
N ASP A 279 -0.79 4.53 7.72
CA ASP A 279 -1.84 3.51 7.82
C ASP A 279 -3.21 4.14 8.08
N ALA A 280 -3.99 4.31 7.02
CA ALA A 280 -5.32 4.90 7.08
C ALA A 280 -6.32 4.10 7.94
N ARG A 281 -6.19 2.78 8.00
CA ARG A 281 -7.06 1.93 8.83
C ARG A 281 -6.80 2.16 10.31
N THR A 282 -5.53 2.16 10.70
CA THR A 282 -5.12 2.46 12.07
C THR A 282 -5.50 3.89 12.43
N LEU A 283 -5.27 4.87 11.53
CA LEU A 283 -5.71 6.25 11.74
C LEU A 283 -7.21 6.32 12.03
N ALA A 284 -8.04 5.63 11.25
CA ALA A 284 -9.48 5.62 11.46
C ALA A 284 -9.89 5.01 12.81
N SER A 285 -9.22 3.93 13.23
CA SER A 285 -9.44 3.30 14.54
C SER A 285 -9.07 4.23 15.68
N GLU A 286 -7.90 4.87 15.62
CA GLU A 286 -7.42 5.80 16.64
C GLU A 286 -8.33 7.05 16.73
N VAL A 287 -8.75 7.60 15.59
CA VAL A 287 -9.66 8.74 15.54
C VAL A 287 -11.03 8.37 16.13
N ALA A 288 -11.55 7.18 15.88
CA ALA A 288 -12.80 6.72 16.48
C ALA A 288 -12.68 6.58 18.00
N LYS A 289 -11.56 6.04 18.51
CA LYS A 289 -11.29 5.96 19.96
C LYS A 289 -11.17 7.36 20.58
N LEU A 290 -10.44 8.27 19.94
CA LEU A 290 -10.31 9.66 20.39
C LEU A 290 -11.67 10.37 20.43
N ALA A 291 -12.50 10.19 19.40
CA ALA A 291 -13.83 10.77 19.35
C ALA A 291 -14.73 10.27 20.49
N ALA A 292 -14.63 8.99 20.87
CA ALA A 292 -15.31 8.43 22.03
C ALA A 292 -14.74 8.95 23.36
N TYR A 293 -13.41 9.01 23.47
CA TYR A 293 -12.71 9.43 24.68
C TYR A 293 -13.02 10.87 25.11
N VAL A 294 -13.07 11.80 24.15
CA VAL A 294 -13.33 13.21 24.46
C VAL A 294 -14.80 13.48 24.86
N GLY A 295 -15.69 12.52 24.75
CA GLY A 295 -17.10 12.66 25.15
C GLY A 295 -17.79 13.84 24.46
N ASP A 296 -18.34 14.79 25.23
CA ASP A 296 -19.07 15.96 24.70
C ASP A 296 -18.16 17.08 24.18
N ARG A 297 -16.85 17.01 24.40
CA ARG A 297 -15.91 18.00 23.90
C ARG A 297 -15.86 18.00 22.38
N LYS A 298 -15.88 19.19 21.77
CA LYS A 298 -15.89 19.35 20.30
C LYS A 298 -14.49 19.30 19.68
N LYS A 299 -13.44 19.44 20.48
CA LYS A 299 -12.04 19.47 19.99
C LYS A 299 -11.23 18.34 20.62
N ILE A 300 -10.48 17.67 19.77
CA ILE A 300 -9.46 16.68 20.12
C ILE A 300 -8.12 17.40 20.08
N GLY A 301 -7.45 17.49 21.23
CA GLY A 301 -6.16 18.16 21.39
C GLY A 301 -4.98 17.18 21.48
N VAL A 302 -3.76 17.72 21.50
CA VAL A 302 -2.52 16.94 21.64
C VAL A 302 -2.52 16.06 22.89
N ALA A 303 -2.98 16.58 24.03
CA ALA A 303 -3.05 15.83 25.28
C ALA A 303 -3.95 14.59 25.18
N ASP A 304 -5.04 14.66 24.42
CA ASP A 304 -5.92 13.51 24.19
C ASP A 304 -5.23 12.45 23.35
N VAL A 305 -4.48 12.89 22.32
CA VAL A 305 -3.68 12.01 21.44
C VAL A 305 -2.60 11.31 22.26
N GLU A 306 -1.85 12.04 23.08
CA GLU A 306 -0.77 11.48 23.92
C GLU A 306 -1.29 10.54 25.02
N ALA A 307 -2.49 10.77 25.51
CA ALA A 307 -3.10 9.92 26.54
C ALA A 307 -3.62 8.58 25.98
N LEU A 308 -4.08 8.56 24.72
CA LEU A 308 -4.84 7.42 24.20
C LEU A 308 -4.13 6.69 23.04
N VAL A 309 -3.45 7.45 22.17
CA VAL A 309 -2.81 6.88 20.96
C VAL A 309 -1.43 6.37 21.30
N THR A 310 -1.32 5.06 21.36
CA THR A 310 0.00 4.43 21.43
C THR A 310 0.64 4.50 20.07
N ARG A 311 1.94 4.82 20.00
CA ARG A 311 2.67 4.75 18.74
C ARG A 311 2.42 3.38 18.12
N VAL A 312 1.90 3.36 16.90
CA VAL A 312 1.80 2.12 16.13
C VAL A 312 3.23 1.62 16.01
N ALA A 313 3.48 0.43 16.53
CA ALA A 313 4.81 -0.15 16.46
C ALA A 313 5.21 -0.17 14.98
N GLU A 314 6.18 0.66 14.60
CA GLU A 314 6.86 0.49 13.32
C GLU A 314 7.20 -1.00 13.24
N ASP A 315 6.86 -1.66 12.13
CA ASP A 315 7.28 -3.03 11.92
C ASP A 315 8.77 -3.12 12.31
N PRO A 316 9.15 -4.00 13.24
CA PRO A 316 10.55 -4.10 13.72
C PRO A 316 11.54 -4.14 12.56
N PHE A 317 11.09 -4.67 11.42
CA PHE A 317 11.85 -4.71 10.18
C PHE A 317 12.26 -3.31 9.70
N PHE A 318 11.31 -2.39 9.56
CA PHE A 318 11.61 -1.02 9.10
C PHE A 318 12.24 -0.17 10.20
N ALA A 319 11.75 -0.31 11.43
CA ALA A 319 12.24 0.46 12.57
C ALA A 319 13.73 0.25 12.82
N LEU A 320 14.18 -1.02 12.77
CA LEU A 320 15.60 -1.37 12.99
C LEU A 320 16.46 -0.88 11.81
N GLY A 321 15.98 -1.03 10.59
CA GLY A 321 16.66 -0.53 9.39
C GLY A 321 16.83 0.99 9.42
N ASN A 322 15.79 1.73 9.78
CA ASN A 322 15.82 3.18 9.89
C ASN A 322 16.77 3.65 11.00
N ALA A 323 16.72 3.02 12.17
CA ALA A 323 17.66 3.33 13.27
C ALA A 323 19.12 3.11 12.87
N VAL A 324 19.40 2.04 12.10
CA VAL A 324 20.73 1.80 11.52
C VAL A 324 21.10 2.90 10.53
N GLU A 325 20.22 3.28 9.61
CA GLU A 325 20.51 4.32 8.63
C GLU A 325 20.71 5.71 9.25
N GLU A 326 19.99 6.01 10.32
CA GLU A 326 20.12 7.25 11.11
C GLU A 326 21.31 7.25 12.06
N ARG A 327 21.92 6.08 12.31
CA ARG A 327 22.97 5.84 13.32
C ARG A 327 22.48 6.16 14.72
N ASP A 328 21.25 5.81 15.03
CA ASP A 328 20.63 5.99 16.35
C ASP A 328 20.69 4.68 17.16
N LEU A 329 21.75 4.53 17.96
CA LEU A 329 21.97 3.34 18.78
C LEU A 329 20.87 3.13 19.83
N ALA A 330 20.42 4.20 20.47
CA ALA A 330 19.38 4.10 21.52
C ALA A 330 18.07 3.59 20.94
N ARG A 331 17.68 4.12 19.77
CA ARG A 331 16.50 3.66 19.04
C ARG A 331 16.66 2.20 18.58
N ALA A 332 17.81 1.84 18.03
CA ALA A 332 18.09 0.47 17.58
C ALA A 332 17.97 -0.55 18.72
N LEU A 333 18.59 -0.27 19.87
CA LEU A 333 18.47 -1.11 21.08
C LEU A 333 17.03 -1.23 21.55
N GLY A 334 16.30 -0.12 21.63
CA GLY A 334 14.88 -0.12 22.00
C GLY A 334 13.97 -0.88 21.03
N VAL A 335 14.31 -0.93 19.73
CA VAL A 335 13.58 -1.75 18.75
C VAL A 335 13.86 -3.23 18.99
N VAL A 336 15.13 -3.61 19.19
CA VAL A 336 15.52 -5.01 19.48
C VAL A 336 14.84 -5.50 20.74
N ASP A 337 14.87 -4.72 21.82
CA ASP A 337 14.25 -5.08 23.10
C ASP A 337 12.76 -5.33 22.97
N ARG A 338 12.03 -4.44 22.31
CA ARG A 338 10.60 -4.60 22.09
C ARG A 338 10.30 -5.79 21.20
N ALA A 339 11.03 -5.95 20.09
CA ALA A 339 10.81 -7.07 19.19
C ALA A 339 11.01 -8.43 19.87
N LEU A 340 12.04 -8.56 20.70
CA LEU A 340 12.28 -9.79 21.49
C LEU A 340 11.17 -10.00 22.53
N ALA A 341 10.72 -8.96 23.23
CA ALA A 341 9.61 -9.02 24.17
C ALA A 341 8.29 -9.43 23.50
N ASP A 342 8.07 -9.01 22.25
CA ASP A 342 6.91 -9.36 21.42
C ASP A 342 7.05 -10.75 20.76
N GLY A 343 8.12 -11.49 21.06
CA GLY A 343 8.33 -12.87 20.59
C GLY A 343 8.96 -12.97 19.19
N ALA A 344 9.57 -11.91 18.68
CA ALA A 344 10.30 -11.99 17.41
C ALA A 344 11.50 -12.91 17.52
N HIS A 345 11.72 -13.72 16.49
CA HIS A 345 12.83 -14.67 16.48
C HIS A 345 14.19 -13.94 16.36
N PRO A 346 15.17 -14.17 17.28
CA PRO A 346 16.43 -13.44 17.30
C PRO A 346 17.24 -13.50 16.00
N LEU A 347 17.29 -14.69 15.35
CA LEU A 347 17.95 -14.83 14.04
C LEU A 347 17.28 -14.02 12.93
N MET A 348 15.99 -13.73 13.04
CA MET A 348 15.30 -12.82 12.12
C MET A 348 15.86 -11.39 12.28
N LEU A 349 15.97 -10.90 13.52
CA LEU A 349 16.53 -9.58 13.81
C LEU A 349 18.00 -9.48 13.36
N LEU A 350 18.78 -10.54 13.57
CA LEU A 350 20.15 -10.62 13.07
C LEU A 350 20.21 -10.54 11.53
N GLY A 351 19.34 -11.26 10.85
CA GLY A 351 19.22 -11.22 9.39
C GLY A 351 18.86 -9.83 8.86
N MET A 352 17.97 -9.11 9.57
CA MET A 352 17.59 -7.73 9.25
C MET A 352 18.78 -6.77 9.41
N LEU A 353 19.53 -6.87 10.50
CA LEU A 353 20.76 -6.09 10.71
C LEU A 353 21.78 -6.38 9.62
N ALA A 354 22.00 -7.66 9.31
CA ALA A 354 22.93 -8.07 8.26
C ALA A 354 22.54 -7.51 6.88
N GLY A 355 21.25 -7.53 6.55
CA GLY A 355 20.72 -6.92 5.33
C GLY A 355 20.96 -5.41 5.28
N SER A 356 20.71 -4.70 6.39
CA SER A 356 20.91 -3.25 6.47
C SER A 356 22.38 -2.88 6.34
N VAL A 357 23.27 -3.52 7.11
CA VAL A 357 24.72 -3.26 7.03
C VAL A 357 25.27 -3.58 5.64
N ARG A 358 24.85 -4.70 5.04
CA ARG A 358 25.28 -5.08 3.68
C ARG A 358 24.89 -4.03 2.66
N ARG A 359 23.67 -3.50 2.70
CA ARG A 359 23.22 -2.43 1.79
C ARG A 359 24.11 -1.18 1.93
N LEU A 360 24.43 -0.76 3.15
CA LEU A 360 25.31 0.40 3.37
C LEU A 360 26.71 0.17 2.81
N VAL A 361 27.27 -1.02 3.00
CA VAL A 361 28.59 -1.39 2.45
C VAL A 361 28.57 -1.38 0.92
N VAL A 362 27.56 -2.01 0.34
CA VAL A 362 27.46 -2.13 -1.14
C VAL A 362 27.39 -0.75 -1.79
N GLU A 363 26.53 0.14 -1.31
CA GLU A 363 26.38 1.46 -1.92
C GLU A 363 27.63 2.34 -1.72
N ARG A 364 28.28 2.20 -0.58
CA ARG A 364 29.55 2.89 -0.34
C ARG A 364 30.67 2.43 -1.27
N GLU A 365 30.86 1.11 -1.39
CA GLU A 365 31.91 0.55 -2.24
C GLU A 365 31.61 0.76 -3.73
N ARG A 366 30.34 0.79 -4.12
CA ARG A 366 29.91 1.14 -5.47
C ARG A 366 30.34 2.58 -5.82
N ALA A 367 30.02 3.53 -4.96
CA ALA A 367 30.47 4.91 -5.16
C ALA A 367 32.01 5.01 -5.21
N ARG A 368 32.68 4.32 -4.28
CA ARG A 368 34.14 4.34 -4.18
C ARG A 368 34.83 3.83 -5.44
N ARG A 369 34.28 2.81 -6.08
CA ARG A 369 34.82 2.28 -7.36
C ARG A 369 34.74 3.31 -8.50
N VAL A 370 33.76 4.21 -8.47
CA VAL A 370 33.52 5.19 -9.54
C VAL A 370 34.24 6.52 -9.28
N VAL A 371 34.19 7.00 -8.03
CA VAL A 371 34.66 8.35 -7.68
C VAL A 371 35.81 8.36 -6.67
N GLY A 372 36.34 7.18 -6.30
CA GLY A 372 37.37 7.03 -5.27
C GLY A 372 36.80 7.35 -3.88
N ASP A 373 37.66 7.87 -3.00
CA ASP A 373 37.29 8.22 -1.63
C ASP A 373 36.57 9.59 -1.53
N ARG A 374 36.34 10.25 -2.65
CA ARG A 374 35.60 11.52 -2.70
C ARG A 374 34.12 11.31 -2.34
N ARG A 375 33.60 12.16 -1.49
CA ARG A 375 32.16 12.19 -1.21
C ARG A 375 31.40 12.84 -2.36
N LEU A 376 30.30 12.22 -2.77
CA LEU A 376 29.37 12.79 -3.72
C LEU A 376 28.51 13.84 -3.02
N ALA A 377 28.29 14.98 -3.68
CA ALA A 377 27.65 16.15 -3.08
C ALA A 377 26.11 16.14 -3.26
N SER A 378 25.58 15.40 -4.23
CA SER A 378 24.14 15.45 -4.55
C SER A 378 23.63 14.15 -5.15
N ALA A 379 22.30 13.96 -5.02
CA ALA A 379 21.60 12.84 -5.66
C ALA A 379 21.78 12.85 -7.19
N ARG A 380 21.86 14.04 -7.80
CA ARG A 380 22.09 14.19 -9.25
C ARG A 380 23.46 13.66 -9.65
N GLU A 381 24.51 13.98 -8.88
CA GLU A 381 25.86 13.47 -9.15
C GLU A 381 25.92 11.95 -8.99
N TRP A 382 25.19 11.38 -8.04
CA TRP A 382 25.03 9.93 -7.90
C TRP A 382 24.36 9.32 -9.12
N GLU A 383 23.24 9.90 -9.56
CA GLU A 383 22.46 9.43 -10.71
C GLU A 383 23.29 9.46 -12.01
N GLU A 384 24.05 10.52 -12.21
CA GLU A 384 24.85 10.69 -13.42
C GLU A 384 26.11 9.80 -13.45
N ARG A 385 26.74 9.55 -12.29
CA ARG A 385 28.07 8.90 -12.22
C ARG A 385 28.02 7.47 -11.70
N VAL A 386 27.21 7.17 -10.72
CA VAL A 386 27.24 5.87 -10.00
C VAL A 386 26.10 4.97 -10.43
N PHE A 387 24.91 5.52 -10.60
CA PHE A 387 23.73 4.73 -10.96
C PHE A 387 23.86 3.92 -12.27
N PRO A 388 24.53 4.42 -13.32
CA PRO A 388 24.79 3.62 -14.53
C PRO A 388 25.61 2.35 -14.29
N HIS A 389 26.28 2.23 -13.14
CA HIS A 389 27.05 1.04 -12.76
C HIS A 389 26.28 0.11 -11.79
N VAL A 390 25.00 0.42 -11.51
CA VAL A 390 24.11 -0.48 -10.76
C VAL A 390 23.65 -1.59 -11.71
N PRO A 391 23.79 -2.87 -11.34
CA PRO A 391 23.32 -3.97 -12.19
C PRO A 391 21.84 -3.83 -12.54
N ASP A 392 21.47 -4.19 -13.77
CA ASP A 392 20.10 -4.10 -14.25
C ASP A 392 19.11 -4.88 -13.37
N GLU A 393 19.53 -6.02 -12.85
CA GLU A 393 18.73 -6.84 -11.92
C GLU A 393 18.38 -6.10 -10.63
N GLU A 394 19.29 -5.25 -10.14
CA GLU A 394 19.08 -4.46 -8.93
C GLU A 394 18.34 -3.14 -9.20
N SER A 395 18.54 -2.53 -10.37
CA SER A 395 18.02 -1.21 -10.74
C SER A 395 16.63 -1.25 -11.37
N LYS A 396 16.21 -2.39 -11.94
CA LYS A 396 14.95 -2.54 -12.67
C LYS A 396 13.74 -2.13 -11.81
N GLY A 397 13.02 -1.11 -12.27
CA GLY A 397 11.84 -0.57 -11.58
C GLY A 397 12.14 0.30 -10.36
N LYS A 398 13.40 0.50 -9.98
CA LYS A 398 13.79 1.31 -8.81
C LYS A 398 14.33 2.67 -9.24
N LYS A 399 14.04 3.69 -8.43
CA LYS A 399 14.53 5.04 -8.67
C LYS A 399 15.96 5.22 -8.14
N PRO A 400 16.85 5.96 -8.85
CA PRO A 400 18.23 6.25 -8.42
C PRO A 400 18.33 6.82 -7.00
N TYR A 401 17.32 7.58 -6.61
CA TYR A 401 17.23 8.25 -5.33
C TYR A 401 17.29 7.30 -4.12
N GLY A 402 16.65 6.13 -4.19
CA GLY A 402 16.71 5.13 -3.11
C GLY A 402 18.13 4.63 -2.84
N PHE A 403 18.94 4.45 -3.87
CA PHE A 403 20.35 4.09 -3.77
C PHE A 403 21.20 5.23 -3.18
N TRP A 404 20.93 6.46 -3.62
CA TRP A 404 21.55 7.65 -3.06
C TRP A 404 21.33 7.79 -1.55
N MET A 405 20.12 7.54 -1.06
CA MET A 405 19.81 7.59 0.38
C MET A 405 20.63 6.57 1.18
N LYS A 406 20.78 5.35 0.66
CA LYS A 406 21.62 4.32 1.29
C LYS A 406 23.10 4.70 1.28
N TYR A 407 23.58 5.30 0.18
CA TYR A 407 24.93 5.86 0.15
C TYR A 407 25.10 6.98 1.20
N GLN A 408 24.17 7.93 1.30
CA GLN A 408 24.22 8.99 2.31
C GLN A 408 24.22 8.41 3.74
N ALA A 409 23.35 7.45 4.03
CA ALA A 409 23.34 6.77 5.32
C ALA A 409 24.69 6.10 5.62
N SER A 410 25.32 5.48 4.62
CA SER A 410 26.65 4.85 4.76
C SER A 410 27.75 5.83 5.13
N GLN A 411 27.61 7.12 4.76
CA GLN A 411 28.61 8.15 5.07
C GLN A 411 28.62 8.58 6.56
N ARG A 412 27.60 8.16 7.33
CA ARG A 412 27.55 8.35 8.79
C ARG A 412 28.47 7.37 9.54
N TYR A 413 28.99 6.37 8.85
CA TYR A 413 29.83 5.33 9.40
C TYR A 413 31.24 5.39 8.83
N GLU A 414 32.21 4.97 9.59
CA GLU A 414 33.51 4.63 9.04
C GLU A 414 33.45 3.32 8.27
N ARG A 415 34.21 3.22 7.18
CA ARG A 415 34.28 1.98 6.39
C ARG A 415 34.68 0.78 7.25
N ALA A 416 35.68 0.98 8.11
CA ALA A 416 36.16 -0.05 9.01
C ALA A 416 35.08 -0.53 9.97
N ALA A 417 34.24 0.37 10.51
CA ALA A 417 33.13 0.02 11.39
C ALA A 417 32.09 -0.86 10.70
N LEU A 418 31.71 -0.54 9.45
CA LEU A 418 30.80 -1.35 8.67
C LEU A 418 31.36 -2.77 8.42
N LEU A 419 32.65 -2.89 8.12
CA LEU A 419 33.29 -4.19 7.91
C LEU A 419 33.41 -4.98 9.20
N ARG A 420 33.80 -4.35 10.32
CA ARG A 420 33.79 -4.99 11.65
C ARG A 420 32.40 -5.50 12.02
N ALA A 421 31.35 -4.71 11.73
CA ALA A 421 29.99 -5.13 11.99
C ALA A 421 29.56 -6.37 11.18
N LEU A 422 30.03 -6.53 9.93
CA LEU A 422 29.79 -7.75 9.16
C LEU A 422 30.45 -8.98 9.80
N CYS A 423 31.67 -8.84 10.34
CA CYS A 423 32.33 -9.91 11.09
C CYS A 423 31.58 -10.23 12.37
N ALA A 424 31.17 -9.21 13.14
CA ALA A 424 30.42 -9.40 14.37
C ALA A 424 29.05 -10.06 14.13
N LEU A 425 28.40 -9.76 13.00
CA LEU A 425 27.15 -10.42 12.59
C LEU A 425 27.35 -11.91 12.30
N ALA A 426 28.44 -12.26 11.61
CA ALA A 426 28.79 -13.66 11.34
C ALA A 426 29.11 -14.44 12.62
N GLU A 427 29.87 -13.82 13.54
CA GLU A 427 30.16 -14.41 14.85
C GLU A 427 28.87 -14.60 15.67
N ALA A 428 27.98 -13.61 15.67
CA ALA A 428 26.71 -13.68 16.38
C ALA A 428 25.79 -14.78 15.81
N ASP A 429 25.78 -14.99 14.49
CA ASP A 429 25.01 -16.07 13.86
C ASP A 429 25.46 -17.44 14.35
N VAL A 430 26.76 -17.68 14.38
CA VAL A 430 27.33 -18.94 14.89
C VAL A 430 27.04 -19.10 16.39
N ALA A 431 27.22 -18.03 17.17
CA ALA A 431 27.03 -18.07 18.62
C ALA A 431 25.56 -18.35 19.00
N MET A 432 24.60 -17.69 18.34
CA MET A 432 23.16 -17.93 18.55
C MET A 432 22.77 -19.36 18.19
N LYS A 433 23.27 -19.90 17.08
CA LYS A 433 23.03 -21.30 16.67
C LYS A 433 23.68 -22.31 17.61
N SER A 434 24.64 -21.89 18.40
CA SER A 434 25.29 -22.69 19.43
C SER A 434 24.64 -22.56 20.82
N GLY A 435 23.51 -21.83 20.93
CA GLY A 435 22.71 -21.73 22.15
C GLY A 435 23.17 -20.65 23.12
N LEU A 436 23.99 -19.69 22.69
CA LEU A 436 24.32 -18.52 23.50
C LEU A 436 23.15 -17.52 23.52
N ASP A 437 23.07 -16.72 24.60
CA ASP A 437 22.04 -15.71 24.80
C ASP A 437 22.05 -14.69 23.63
N GLU A 438 20.93 -14.58 22.99
CA GLU A 438 20.77 -13.83 21.74
C GLU A 438 20.81 -12.31 21.95
N ARG A 439 20.23 -11.82 23.05
CA ARG A 439 20.12 -10.38 23.33
C ARG A 439 21.50 -9.70 23.44
N PRO A 440 22.45 -10.16 24.27
CA PRO A 440 23.78 -9.57 24.34
C PRO A 440 24.52 -9.63 23.00
N LEU A 441 24.27 -10.66 22.19
CA LEU A 441 24.89 -10.78 20.88
C LEU A 441 24.39 -9.70 19.92
N LEU A 442 23.08 -9.43 19.88
CA LEU A 442 22.49 -8.35 19.08
C LEU A 442 22.97 -6.97 19.55
N GLU A 443 23.00 -6.75 20.87
CA GLU A 443 23.51 -5.52 21.46
C GLU A 443 24.99 -5.29 21.08
N ARG A 444 25.82 -6.32 21.16
CA ARG A 444 27.26 -6.26 20.78
C ARG A 444 27.41 -5.88 19.29
N VAL A 445 26.60 -6.44 18.40
CA VAL A 445 26.62 -6.09 16.99
C VAL A 445 26.28 -4.61 16.79
N LEU A 446 25.23 -4.12 17.44
CA LEU A 446 24.80 -2.72 17.36
C LEU A 446 25.89 -1.77 17.92
N TRP A 447 26.50 -2.11 19.03
CA TRP A 447 27.64 -1.36 19.59
C TRP A 447 28.83 -1.33 18.63
N THR A 448 29.22 -2.47 18.07
CA THR A 448 30.32 -2.56 17.10
C THR A 448 30.08 -1.69 15.88
N LEU A 449 28.82 -1.59 15.44
CA LEU A 449 28.43 -0.80 14.28
C LEU A 449 28.37 0.70 14.59
N MET A 450 27.79 1.10 15.74
CA MET A 450 27.32 2.47 15.96
C MET A 450 28.10 3.25 17.01
N ALA A 451 28.88 2.60 17.90
CA ALA A 451 29.68 3.30 18.89
C ALA A 451 30.67 4.27 18.23
N ARG A 452 30.86 5.44 18.82
CA ARG A 452 31.93 6.36 18.42
C ARG A 452 33.22 5.92 19.08
N GLU A 453 34.32 5.92 18.35
CA GLU A 453 35.64 5.47 18.88
C GLU A 453 36.15 6.33 20.03
N ASP A 454 35.58 7.51 20.27
CA ASP A 454 35.99 8.46 21.32
C ASP A 454 35.81 7.95 22.76
N VAL A 455 35.16 6.78 22.96
CA VAL A 455 34.92 6.23 24.33
C VAL A 455 35.95 5.17 24.73
N THR A 456 36.80 4.73 23.81
CA THR A 456 37.74 3.62 24.06
C THR A 456 39.13 4.04 24.54
N GLU A 457 39.52 5.32 24.46
CA GLU A 457 40.83 5.79 24.99
C GLU A 457 40.82 6.19 26.47
N SER A 458 39.64 6.32 27.13
CA SER A 458 39.51 6.74 28.51
C SER A 458 39.49 5.58 29.53
N ALA A 459 39.61 4.32 29.05
CA ALA A 459 39.53 3.11 29.88
C ALA A 459 40.80 2.20 29.77
N ARG A 460 41.96 2.80 29.46
CA ARG A 460 43.28 2.13 29.62
C ARG A 460 44.12 2.80 30.66
#